data_6903641c55d0f53e75b6e7bdb4902685
#
_entry.id   6903641c55d0f53e75b6e7bdb4902685
#
_cell.length_a   1.000
_cell.length_b   1.000
_cell.length_c   1.000
_cell.angle_alpha   90.00
_cell.angle_beta   90.00
_cell.angle_gamma   90.00
#
_symmetry.space_group_name_H-M   'P 1'
#
loop_
_entity.id
_entity.type
_entity.pdbx_description
1 polymer ?
#
loop_
_entity_poly.entity_id
_entity_poly.type
_entity_poly.pdbx_seq_one_letter_code
_entity_poly.pdbx_strand_id
1 'polypeptide(L)'
;KFQSKNFKNWSNSDLKNIPVDGKRYNSYEFMEKEWEYMWPKVWLLLGREEEIPNAGDYQMEDFGKESFLMVRQDDGSIKSFYNVCQHRGARLTFNDLGTTETFNCPYHGWKWRKDGKLIEAQDSEDFPQGDPCQNLRLEEVKTETFAGFIWINMDRDACSLKEWLGPIWDEWQAYEIHKWKRYVAQTVNMPCNWKIILDNFNESYHLNTVHAPEKAVTKKRMPSGVDTSYKSTQFDLSDEGHNRMIMQAGYGPAASFEEGGVIEDPLATVMRDWEIDPNNFTGRGFDTREAIQKAKRKLGPKRGYTHYENLHDEQLTDAFHYTLFPNFAVSLCCLLYTSPSPRDATLSRMPSS
;
A
#
# COMPACT_ATOMS: atom_id res chain seq x y z
N LYS A 1 7.90 -17.69 21.21
CA LYS A 1 7.79 -16.48 20.37
C LYS A 1 7.95 -16.95 18.93
N PHE A 2 6.92 -16.75 18.11
CA PHE A 2 6.99 -17.03 16.68
C PHE A 2 8.05 -16.13 16.04
N GLN A 3 8.96 -16.70 15.29
CA GLN A 3 9.89 -15.96 14.42
C GLN A 3 9.94 -16.69 13.09
N SER A 4 9.56 -16.00 12.01
CA SER A 4 9.81 -16.50 10.68
C SER A 4 11.32 -16.56 10.42
N LYS A 5 11.80 -17.71 9.95
CA LYS A 5 13.22 -17.93 9.63
C LYS A 5 13.59 -17.43 8.24
N ASN A 6 12.61 -17.02 7.44
CA ASN A 6 12.79 -16.79 6.01
C ASN A 6 13.01 -15.33 5.63
N PHE A 7 12.85 -14.39 6.57
CA PHE A 7 12.97 -12.95 6.31
C PHE A 7 14.20 -12.39 7.03
N LYS A 8 15.28 -12.20 6.29
CA LYS A 8 16.60 -11.92 6.87
C LYS A 8 16.94 -10.42 7.02
N ASN A 9 16.25 -9.53 6.31
CA ASN A 9 16.67 -8.13 6.19
C ASN A 9 15.85 -7.16 7.06
N TRP A 10 15.09 -7.68 8.00
CA TRP A 10 14.35 -6.87 8.96
C TRP A 10 15.13 -6.79 10.27
N SER A 11 15.41 -5.58 10.74
CA SER A 11 16.03 -5.38 12.02
C SER A 11 14.99 -5.53 13.14
N ASN A 12 15.39 -6.18 14.22
CA ASN A 12 14.66 -6.15 15.50
C ASN A 12 15.42 -5.23 16.44
N SER A 13 15.71 -4.00 16.00
CA SER A 13 16.38 -3.03 16.84
C SER A 13 15.60 -2.83 18.13
N ASP A 14 16.30 -2.65 19.23
CA ASP A 14 15.73 -2.36 20.55
C ASP A 14 14.78 -1.17 20.46
N LEU A 15 13.50 -1.45 20.24
CA LEU A 15 12.44 -0.46 20.37
C LEU A 15 12.48 0.02 21.82
N LYS A 16 13.09 1.17 22.03
CA LYS A 16 13.15 1.79 23.34
C LYS A 16 11.73 2.01 23.83
N ASN A 17 11.45 1.57 25.02
CA ASN A 17 10.16 1.84 25.69
C ASN A 17 10.11 3.30 26.14
N ILE A 18 9.97 4.22 25.18
CA ILE A 18 9.92 5.66 25.40
C ILE A 18 8.48 6.11 25.18
N PRO A 19 7.85 6.78 26.15
CA PRO A 19 6.54 7.40 25.96
C PRO A 19 6.55 8.36 24.77
N VAL A 20 5.54 8.27 23.91
CA VAL A 20 5.36 9.18 22.78
C VAL A 20 4.67 10.46 23.28
N ASP A 21 5.26 11.62 23.01
CA ASP A 21 4.64 12.90 23.35
C ASP A 21 3.38 13.12 22.50
N GLY A 22 2.23 13.30 23.16
CA GLY A 22 0.94 13.54 22.52
C GLY A 22 0.93 14.78 21.61
N LYS A 23 1.85 15.73 21.77
CA LYS A 23 2.01 16.88 20.88
C LYS A 23 2.30 16.48 19.43
N ARG A 24 2.88 15.29 19.21
CA ARG A 24 3.09 14.74 17.85
C ARG A 24 1.79 14.49 17.09
N TYR A 25 0.67 14.35 17.78
CA TYR A 25 -0.63 14.05 17.19
C TYR A 25 -1.57 15.25 17.11
N ASN A 26 -1.38 16.28 17.94
CA ASN A 26 -2.35 17.36 18.08
C ASN A 26 -1.73 18.77 18.01
N SER A 27 -0.41 18.90 17.83
CA SER A 27 0.23 20.21 17.72
C SER A 27 0.28 20.67 16.27
N TYR A 28 -0.26 21.84 15.98
CA TYR A 28 -0.13 22.51 14.68
C TYR A 28 1.33 22.79 14.32
N GLU A 29 2.12 23.24 15.30
CA GLU A 29 3.56 23.47 15.11
C GLU A 29 4.29 22.18 14.69
N PHE A 30 3.91 21.04 15.24
CA PHE A 30 4.50 19.75 14.85
C PHE A 30 4.12 19.39 13.41
N MET A 31 2.88 19.61 13.02
CA MET A 31 2.41 19.39 11.65
C MET A 31 3.17 20.26 10.63
N GLU A 32 3.42 21.55 10.96
CA GLU A 32 4.23 22.42 10.10
C GLU A 32 5.67 21.91 9.95
N LYS A 33 6.26 21.35 11.01
CA LYS A 33 7.58 20.71 10.94
C LYS A 33 7.56 19.45 10.08
N GLU A 34 6.49 18.65 10.11
CA GLU A 34 6.33 17.52 9.21
C GLU A 34 6.33 17.97 7.74
N TRP A 35 5.66 19.11 7.43
CA TRP A 35 5.67 19.70 6.10
C TRP A 35 7.03 20.26 5.70
N GLU A 36 7.76 20.84 6.60
CA GLU A 36 9.06 21.42 6.31
C GLU A 36 10.16 20.37 6.14
N TYR A 37 10.14 19.32 6.98
CA TYR A 37 11.29 18.43 7.10
C TYR A 37 11.04 16.97 6.68
N MET A 38 9.81 16.56 6.54
CA MET A 38 9.46 15.14 6.27
C MET A 38 8.75 14.94 4.93
N TRP A 39 7.54 15.50 4.75
CA TRP A 39 6.71 15.23 3.58
C TRP A 39 7.41 15.48 2.24
N PRO A 40 8.19 16.56 2.07
CA PRO A 40 8.93 16.79 0.83
C PRO A 40 10.10 15.83 0.57
N LYS A 41 10.50 15.03 1.55
CA LYS A 41 11.71 14.18 1.49
C LYS A 41 11.44 12.68 1.49
N VAL A 42 10.20 12.29 1.50
CA VAL A 42 9.79 10.88 1.55
C VAL A 42 9.10 10.46 0.26
N TRP A 43 9.18 9.19 -0.07
CA TRP A 43 8.40 8.65 -1.17
C TRP A 43 6.93 8.55 -0.77
N LEU A 44 6.05 9.06 -1.62
CA LEU A 44 4.61 9.07 -1.45
C LEU A 44 3.97 8.18 -2.49
N LEU A 45 3.12 7.26 -2.07
CA LEU A 45 2.27 6.49 -2.97
C LEU A 45 1.02 7.31 -3.28
N LEU A 46 0.85 7.71 -4.55
CA LEU A 46 -0.26 8.57 -4.94
C LEU A 46 -1.22 7.95 -5.96
N GLY A 47 -0.84 6.92 -6.70
CA GLY A 47 -1.71 6.37 -7.73
C GLY A 47 -1.45 4.93 -8.08
N ARG A 48 -2.26 4.41 -8.99
CA ARG A 48 -2.05 3.10 -9.59
C ARG A 48 -1.83 3.23 -11.10
N GLU A 49 -0.87 2.48 -11.61
CA GLU A 49 -0.54 2.47 -13.03
C GLU A 49 -1.72 2.05 -13.92
N GLU A 50 -2.59 1.17 -13.41
CA GLU A 50 -3.76 0.69 -14.15
C GLU A 50 -4.85 1.75 -14.38
N GLU A 51 -4.80 2.86 -13.66
CA GLU A 51 -5.76 3.96 -13.81
C GLU A 51 -5.41 4.91 -14.96
N ILE A 52 -4.15 4.87 -15.40
CA ILE A 52 -3.64 5.64 -16.54
C ILE A 52 -2.91 4.72 -17.51
N PRO A 53 -3.63 3.76 -18.16
CA PRO A 53 -3.00 2.71 -18.95
C PRO A 53 -2.45 3.17 -20.31
N ASN A 54 -2.99 4.24 -20.91
CA ASN A 54 -2.65 4.67 -22.26
C ASN A 54 -1.88 5.99 -22.27
N ALA A 55 -1.07 6.21 -23.30
CA ALA A 55 -0.39 7.49 -23.49
C ALA A 55 -1.38 8.66 -23.48
N GLY A 56 -1.05 9.72 -22.73
CA GLY A 56 -1.93 10.87 -22.51
C GLY A 56 -2.93 10.71 -21.36
N ASP A 57 -3.15 9.50 -20.84
CA ASP A 57 -3.94 9.33 -19.61
C ASP A 57 -3.22 10.01 -18.44
N TYR A 58 -4.00 10.65 -17.59
CA TYR A 58 -3.47 11.31 -16.40
C TYR A 58 -4.34 11.09 -15.17
N GLN A 59 -3.70 11.14 -14.02
CA GLN A 59 -4.33 11.22 -12.70
C GLN A 59 -3.87 12.49 -11.99
N MET A 60 -4.79 13.23 -11.41
CA MET A 60 -4.50 14.35 -10.53
C MET A 60 -4.74 13.94 -9.08
N GLU A 61 -3.87 14.38 -8.21
CA GLU A 61 -3.98 14.09 -6.78
C GLU A 61 -3.54 15.26 -5.94
N ASP A 62 -4.39 15.65 -5.02
CA ASP A 62 -4.06 16.63 -3.99
C ASP A 62 -3.46 15.92 -2.77
N PHE A 63 -2.29 16.35 -2.34
CA PHE A 63 -1.64 15.85 -1.15
C PHE A 63 -1.15 17.02 -0.29
N GLY A 64 -1.84 17.24 0.83
CA GLY A 64 -1.54 18.32 1.76
C GLY A 64 -1.63 19.70 1.12
N LYS A 65 -0.50 20.38 1.01
CA LYS A 65 -0.40 21.73 0.43
C LYS A 65 -0.21 21.71 -1.08
N GLU A 66 0.09 20.55 -1.67
CA GLU A 66 0.49 20.40 -3.05
C GLU A 66 -0.57 19.66 -3.88
N SER A 67 -0.52 19.86 -5.20
CA SER A 67 -1.31 19.14 -6.18
C SER A 67 -0.39 18.56 -7.23
N PHE A 68 -0.56 17.28 -7.52
CA PHE A 68 0.30 16.56 -8.46
C PHE A 68 -0.49 16.07 -9.66
N LEU A 69 0.18 16.03 -10.82
CA LEU A 69 -0.34 15.56 -12.06
C LEU A 69 0.56 14.44 -12.59
N MET A 70 0.09 13.20 -12.55
CA MET A 70 0.78 12.01 -13.03
C MET A 70 0.29 11.68 -14.44
N VAL A 71 1.18 11.59 -15.42
CA VAL A 71 0.82 11.49 -16.84
C VAL A 71 1.57 10.35 -17.51
N ARG A 72 0.84 9.44 -18.18
CA ARG A 72 1.44 8.39 -19.02
C ARG A 72 2.03 8.99 -20.30
N GLN A 73 3.29 8.72 -20.54
CA GLN A 73 4.02 9.18 -21.71
C GLN A 73 3.89 8.21 -22.90
N ASP A 74 4.34 8.63 -24.09
CA ASP A 74 4.29 7.83 -25.31
C ASP A 74 5.17 6.58 -25.25
N ASP A 75 6.25 6.62 -24.49
CA ASP A 75 7.15 5.49 -24.26
C ASP A 75 6.66 4.52 -23.16
N GLY A 76 5.47 4.78 -22.60
CA GLY A 76 4.90 4.01 -21.52
C GLY A 76 5.39 4.38 -20.13
N SER A 77 6.36 5.28 -19.99
CA SER A 77 6.78 5.81 -18.69
C SER A 77 5.70 6.72 -18.07
N ILE A 78 5.82 7.01 -16.79
CA ILE A 78 4.98 7.99 -16.11
C ILE A 78 5.86 9.15 -15.65
N LYS A 79 5.41 10.36 -15.97
CA LYS A 79 5.99 11.58 -15.42
C LYS A 79 5.00 12.25 -14.50
N SER A 80 5.51 12.81 -13.41
CA SER A 80 4.70 13.61 -12.50
C SER A 80 5.17 15.05 -12.47
N PHE A 81 4.22 15.95 -12.36
CA PHE A 81 4.45 17.39 -12.31
C PHE A 81 3.64 17.98 -11.16
N TYR A 82 4.07 19.14 -10.65
CA TYR A 82 3.13 19.96 -9.90
C TYR A 82 2.01 20.43 -10.83
N ASN A 83 0.78 20.32 -10.40
CA ASN A 83 -0.42 20.72 -11.16
C ASN A 83 -0.58 22.24 -11.14
N VAL A 84 0.43 22.94 -11.61
CA VAL A 84 0.52 24.41 -11.54
C VAL A 84 1.16 24.99 -12.78
N CYS A 85 0.50 25.98 -13.39
CA CYS A 85 1.03 26.74 -14.52
C CYS A 85 2.18 27.63 -14.06
N GLN A 86 3.33 27.55 -14.73
CA GLN A 86 4.54 28.31 -14.38
C GLN A 86 4.43 29.81 -14.70
N HIS A 87 3.32 30.27 -15.31
CA HIS A 87 3.09 31.68 -15.56
C HIS A 87 2.69 32.42 -14.27
N ARG A 88 1.54 32.08 -13.68
CA ARG A 88 0.99 32.76 -12.49
C ARG A 88 0.31 31.79 -11.50
N GLY A 89 0.76 30.55 -11.43
CA GLY A 89 0.37 29.61 -10.40
C GLY A 89 -1.06 29.06 -10.50
N ALA A 90 -1.76 29.24 -11.64
CA ALA A 90 -3.08 28.66 -11.81
C ALA A 90 -2.98 27.13 -11.95
N ARG A 91 -3.93 26.42 -11.35
CA ARG A 91 -4.07 24.97 -11.52
C ARG A 91 -4.40 24.63 -12.96
N LEU A 92 -3.79 23.57 -13.52
CA LEU A 92 -3.95 23.16 -14.91
C LEU A 92 -5.19 22.30 -15.12
N THR A 93 -5.50 21.43 -14.18
CA THR A 93 -6.71 20.59 -14.20
C THR A 93 -7.31 20.46 -12.82
N PHE A 94 -8.63 20.23 -12.80
CA PHE A 94 -9.42 19.94 -11.60
C PHE A 94 -10.07 18.54 -11.69
N ASN A 95 -9.83 17.83 -12.80
CA ASN A 95 -10.36 16.49 -12.98
C ASN A 95 -9.39 15.47 -12.39
N ASP A 96 -9.90 14.57 -11.58
CA ASP A 96 -9.10 13.52 -10.94
C ASP A 96 -8.46 12.57 -11.95
N LEU A 97 -9.15 12.28 -13.05
CA LEU A 97 -8.70 11.41 -14.14
C LEU A 97 -9.11 11.99 -15.49
N GLY A 98 -8.32 11.72 -16.51
CA GLY A 98 -8.64 12.10 -17.89
C GLY A 98 -7.58 11.65 -18.87
N THR A 99 -7.80 12.03 -20.14
CA THR A 99 -6.85 11.77 -21.25
C THR A 99 -6.65 13.05 -22.03
N THR A 100 -5.41 13.48 -22.23
CA THR A 100 -5.11 14.68 -23.04
C THR A 100 -3.69 14.65 -23.58
N GLU A 101 -3.49 15.30 -24.71
CA GLU A 101 -2.16 15.60 -25.25
C GLU A 101 -1.59 16.89 -24.69
N THR A 102 -2.47 17.83 -24.26
CA THR A 102 -2.09 19.14 -23.74
C THR A 102 -2.95 19.59 -22.60
N PHE A 103 -2.33 20.19 -21.60
CA PHE A 103 -3.00 20.87 -20.50
C PHE A 103 -3.08 22.36 -20.79
N ASN A 104 -4.29 22.89 -20.93
CA ASN A 104 -4.53 24.29 -21.23
C ASN A 104 -4.80 25.06 -19.94
N CYS A 105 -3.94 26.00 -19.61
CA CYS A 105 -4.12 26.82 -18.43
C CYS A 105 -5.42 27.66 -18.55
N PRO A 106 -6.36 27.54 -17.59
CA PRO A 106 -7.65 28.24 -17.70
C PRO A 106 -7.53 29.75 -17.51
N TYR A 107 -6.37 30.24 -17.07
CA TYR A 107 -6.18 31.67 -16.79
C TYR A 107 -5.78 32.48 -18.03
N HIS A 108 -4.67 32.11 -18.73
CA HIS A 108 -4.18 32.84 -19.88
C HIS A 108 -3.94 31.95 -21.12
N GLY A 109 -4.54 30.75 -21.15
CA GLY A 109 -4.50 29.86 -22.32
C GLY A 109 -3.14 29.22 -22.62
N TRP A 110 -2.15 29.35 -21.72
CA TRP A 110 -0.87 28.67 -21.94
C TRP A 110 -1.07 27.17 -22.07
N LYS A 111 -0.46 26.55 -23.08
CA LYS A 111 -0.61 25.13 -23.38
C LYS A 111 0.66 24.37 -23.03
N TRP A 112 0.49 23.39 -22.21
CA TRP A 112 1.55 22.49 -21.74
C TRP A 112 1.32 21.11 -22.33
N ARG A 113 2.31 20.58 -23.04
CA ARG A 113 2.26 19.23 -23.57
C ARG A 113 2.34 18.22 -22.40
N LYS A 114 1.85 17.01 -22.61
CA LYS A 114 1.84 15.93 -21.60
C LYS A 114 3.22 15.58 -21.02
N ASP A 115 4.32 15.93 -21.71
CA ASP A 115 5.70 15.78 -21.23
C ASP A 115 6.19 16.99 -20.40
N GLY A 116 5.31 17.94 -20.13
CA GLY A 116 5.59 19.14 -19.36
C GLY A 116 6.14 20.32 -20.14
N LYS A 117 6.40 20.21 -21.46
CA LYS A 117 6.92 21.32 -22.26
C LYS A 117 5.83 22.36 -22.55
N LEU A 118 6.15 23.66 -22.38
CA LEU A 118 5.31 24.73 -22.86
C LEU A 118 5.39 24.79 -24.40
N ILE A 119 4.23 24.75 -25.06
CA ILE A 119 4.15 24.74 -26.54
C ILE A 119 3.42 25.94 -27.12
N GLU A 120 2.65 26.65 -26.31
CA GLU A 120 1.94 27.85 -26.74
C GLU A 120 1.77 28.81 -25.57
N ALA A 121 2.15 30.06 -25.76
CA ALA A 121 1.90 31.18 -24.87
C ALA A 121 1.34 32.34 -25.68
N GLN A 122 0.29 32.98 -25.18
CA GLN A 122 -0.30 34.14 -25.82
C GLN A 122 0.74 35.25 -25.88
N ASP A 123 0.83 35.94 -27.08
CA ASP A 123 1.72 37.08 -27.32
C ASP A 123 3.17 36.75 -26.87
N SER A 124 3.67 35.57 -27.25
CA SER A 124 4.98 35.07 -26.81
C SER A 124 6.17 35.94 -27.24
N GLU A 125 6.01 36.70 -28.33
CA GLU A 125 6.98 37.64 -28.84
C GLU A 125 7.15 38.93 -28.00
N ASP A 126 6.16 39.25 -27.15
CA ASP A 126 6.16 40.45 -26.33
C ASP A 126 6.91 40.24 -25.00
N PHE A 127 7.37 39.02 -24.69
CA PHE A 127 8.11 38.76 -23.47
C PHE A 127 9.54 39.32 -23.53
N PRO A 128 9.92 40.25 -22.64
CA PRO A 128 11.27 40.86 -22.69
C PRO A 128 12.41 39.86 -22.51
N GLN A 129 12.12 38.70 -21.89
CA GLN A 129 13.07 37.60 -21.65
C GLN A 129 13.18 36.64 -22.86
N GLY A 130 12.44 36.90 -23.94
CA GLY A 130 12.29 36.03 -25.08
C GLY A 130 11.11 35.08 -24.99
N ASP A 131 10.79 34.38 -26.06
CA ASP A 131 9.67 33.47 -26.16
C ASP A 131 9.74 32.38 -25.06
N PRO A 132 8.77 32.32 -24.14
CA PRO A 132 8.77 31.37 -23.05
C PRO A 132 8.65 29.90 -23.51
N CYS A 133 8.11 29.65 -24.73
CA CYS A 133 7.97 28.30 -25.27
C CYS A 133 9.31 27.62 -25.57
N GLN A 134 10.41 28.39 -25.67
CA GLN A 134 11.73 27.82 -25.92
C GLN A 134 12.27 26.98 -24.76
N ASN A 135 12.05 27.43 -23.54
CA ASN A 135 12.76 26.86 -22.39
C ASN A 135 11.87 26.45 -21.21
N LEU A 136 10.61 26.91 -21.12
CA LEU A 136 9.77 26.63 -19.97
C LEU A 136 9.20 25.21 -20.02
N ARG A 137 9.22 24.59 -18.86
CA ARG A 137 8.63 23.29 -18.58
C ARG A 137 7.89 23.34 -17.24
N LEU A 138 6.88 22.48 -17.09
CA LEU A 138 6.29 22.22 -15.78
C LEU A 138 7.38 21.69 -14.82
N GLU A 139 7.26 22.04 -13.56
CA GLU A 139 8.13 21.53 -12.53
C GLU A 139 7.87 20.03 -12.34
N GLU A 140 8.87 19.22 -12.72
CA GLU A 140 8.79 17.75 -12.66
C GLU A 140 9.12 17.27 -11.26
N VAL A 141 8.34 16.29 -10.79
CA VAL A 141 8.52 15.62 -9.50
C VAL A 141 9.14 14.25 -9.76
N LYS A 142 10.11 13.84 -8.92
CA LYS A 142 10.74 12.53 -9.04
C LYS A 142 9.69 11.43 -8.96
N THR A 143 9.65 10.57 -9.97
CA THR A 143 8.60 9.55 -10.14
C THR A 143 9.24 8.21 -10.42
N GLU A 144 8.82 7.19 -9.70
CA GLU A 144 9.14 5.79 -9.97
C GLU A 144 7.89 4.94 -9.86
N THR A 145 7.87 3.77 -10.50
CA THR A 145 6.76 2.82 -10.39
C THR A 145 7.25 1.51 -9.82
N PHE A 146 6.46 0.93 -8.93
CA PHE A 146 6.73 -0.38 -8.35
C PHE A 146 5.44 -1.04 -7.88
N ALA A 147 5.33 -2.34 -8.10
CA ALA A 147 4.20 -3.16 -7.69
C ALA A 147 2.83 -2.67 -8.25
N GLY A 148 2.84 -1.98 -9.41
CA GLY A 148 1.65 -1.40 -10.02
C GLY A 148 1.20 -0.08 -9.40
N PHE A 149 2.03 0.52 -8.56
CA PHE A 149 1.78 1.82 -7.94
C PHE A 149 2.70 2.90 -8.50
N ILE A 150 2.20 4.14 -8.48
CA ILE A 150 2.94 5.35 -8.84
C ILE A 150 3.42 6.01 -7.55
N TRP A 151 4.73 6.19 -7.47
CA TRP A 151 5.40 6.79 -6.34
C TRP A 151 6.06 8.08 -6.77
N ILE A 152 5.94 9.11 -5.93
CA ILE A 152 6.61 10.38 -6.15
C ILE A 152 7.45 10.77 -4.95
N ASN A 153 8.46 11.60 -5.19
CA ASN A 153 9.23 12.27 -4.15
C ASN A 153 9.48 13.71 -4.57
N MET A 154 9.13 14.66 -3.71
CA MET A 154 9.34 16.09 -3.98
C MET A 154 10.82 16.49 -3.93
N ASP A 155 11.66 15.68 -3.25
CA ASP A 155 13.11 15.85 -3.27
C ASP A 155 13.71 15.17 -4.53
N ARG A 156 14.27 15.96 -5.41
CA ARG A 156 14.91 15.46 -6.65
C ARG A 156 16.15 14.61 -6.37
N ASP A 157 16.80 14.86 -5.24
CA ASP A 157 18.03 14.18 -4.82
C ASP A 157 17.75 12.97 -3.91
N ALA A 158 16.48 12.63 -3.69
CA ALA A 158 16.10 11.45 -2.92
C ALA A 158 16.78 10.18 -3.45
N CYS A 159 17.04 9.21 -2.57
CA CYS A 159 17.49 7.87 -2.98
C CYS A 159 16.45 7.21 -3.92
N SER A 160 16.82 6.12 -4.58
CA SER A 160 15.89 5.35 -5.39
C SER A 160 14.74 4.80 -4.54
N LEU A 161 13.58 4.57 -5.17
CA LEU A 161 12.45 3.92 -4.51
C LEU A 161 12.83 2.54 -3.97
N LYS A 162 13.67 1.81 -4.69
CA LYS A 162 14.17 0.50 -4.25
C LYS A 162 14.96 0.59 -2.94
N GLU A 163 15.87 1.54 -2.84
CA GLU A 163 16.63 1.79 -1.60
C GLU A 163 15.69 2.22 -0.46
N TRP A 164 14.71 3.09 -0.76
CA TRP A 164 13.72 3.52 0.22
C TRP A 164 12.87 2.38 0.77
N LEU A 165 12.39 1.47 -0.10
CA LEU A 165 11.54 0.35 0.30
C LEU A 165 12.32 -0.76 1.03
N GLY A 166 13.64 -0.82 0.86
CA GLY A 166 14.46 -1.81 1.53
C GLY A 166 13.95 -3.25 1.33
N PRO A 167 13.75 -4.02 2.41
CA PRO A 167 13.34 -5.42 2.32
C PRO A 167 11.94 -5.62 1.70
N ILE A 168 11.09 -4.60 1.71
CA ILE A 168 9.74 -4.67 1.13
C ILE A 168 9.81 -4.85 -0.38
N TRP A 169 10.82 -4.28 -1.03
CA TRP A 169 10.99 -4.40 -2.48
C TRP A 169 11.02 -5.87 -2.93
N ASP A 170 11.88 -6.68 -2.33
CA ASP A 170 12.04 -8.09 -2.72
C ASP A 170 10.80 -8.92 -2.34
N GLU A 171 10.21 -8.67 -1.17
CA GLU A 171 9.03 -9.38 -0.71
C GLU A 171 7.81 -9.13 -1.59
N TRP A 172 7.60 -7.88 -2.04
CA TRP A 172 6.43 -7.53 -2.82
C TRP A 172 6.50 -7.98 -4.28
N GLN A 173 7.70 -8.14 -4.84
CA GLN A 173 7.85 -8.73 -6.18
C GLN A 173 7.18 -10.10 -6.27
N ALA A 174 7.33 -10.92 -5.22
CA ALA A 174 6.80 -12.26 -5.18
C ALA A 174 5.25 -12.32 -5.20
N TYR A 175 4.57 -11.28 -4.72
CA TYR A 175 3.10 -11.21 -4.74
C TYR A 175 2.51 -10.82 -6.10
N GLU A 176 3.31 -10.33 -7.04
CA GLU A 176 2.85 -9.84 -8.36
C GLU A 176 1.71 -8.81 -8.25
N ILE A 177 1.79 -7.88 -7.30
CA ILE A 177 0.73 -6.89 -6.98
C ILE A 177 0.36 -6.05 -8.21
N HIS A 178 1.29 -5.84 -9.15
CA HIS A 178 1.03 -5.12 -10.40
C HIS A 178 -0.06 -5.77 -11.28
N LYS A 179 -0.35 -7.06 -11.09
CA LYS A 179 -1.42 -7.78 -11.79
C LYS A 179 -2.79 -7.66 -11.09
N TRP A 180 -2.82 -7.14 -9.88
CA TRP A 180 -4.05 -7.02 -9.10
C TRP A 180 -4.93 -5.89 -9.65
N LYS A 181 -6.24 -6.08 -9.55
CA LYS A 181 -7.22 -5.08 -9.97
C LYS A 181 -7.89 -4.44 -8.76
N ARG A 182 -8.05 -3.12 -8.81
CA ARG A 182 -8.79 -2.41 -7.78
C ARG A 182 -10.28 -2.69 -7.91
N TYR A 183 -10.85 -3.36 -6.92
CA TYR A 183 -12.28 -3.69 -6.90
C TYR A 183 -13.14 -2.59 -6.26
N VAL A 184 -12.63 -1.97 -5.20
CA VAL A 184 -13.30 -0.90 -4.48
C VAL A 184 -12.32 0.24 -4.21
N ALA A 185 -12.78 1.47 -4.38
CA ALA A 185 -12.13 2.67 -3.88
C ALA A 185 -13.11 3.43 -3.00
N GLN A 186 -12.67 3.83 -1.83
CA GLN A 186 -13.50 4.59 -0.90
C GLN A 186 -12.62 5.65 -0.21
N THR A 187 -13.10 6.88 -0.21
CA THR A 187 -12.47 7.98 0.54
C THR A 187 -13.30 8.27 1.77
N VAL A 188 -12.63 8.31 2.92
CA VAL A 188 -13.26 8.61 4.21
C VAL A 188 -12.48 9.72 4.90
N ASN A 189 -13.17 10.80 5.25
CA ASN A 189 -12.60 11.85 6.08
C ASN A 189 -12.61 11.41 7.55
N MET A 190 -11.43 11.28 8.13
CA MET A 190 -11.27 10.90 9.53
C MET A 190 -10.78 12.11 10.34
N PRO A 191 -11.48 12.51 11.41
CA PRO A 191 -11.08 13.65 12.23
C PRO A 191 -9.98 13.27 13.22
N CYS A 192 -8.86 12.77 12.69
CA CYS A 192 -7.69 12.38 13.48
C CYS A 192 -6.39 12.62 12.70
N ASN A 193 -5.28 12.63 13.42
CA ASN A 193 -3.96 12.70 12.82
C ASN A 193 -3.64 11.39 12.08
N TRP A 194 -2.96 11.48 10.95
CA TRP A 194 -2.58 10.34 10.11
C TRP A 194 -1.82 9.24 10.88
N LYS A 195 -1.01 9.61 11.87
CA LYS A 195 -0.24 8.65 12.68
C LYS A 195 -1.14 7.70 13.48
N ILE A 196 -2.32 8.18 13.93
CA ILE A 196 -3.29 7.32 14.65
C ILE A 196 -3.75 6.15 13.78
N ILE A 197 -3.93 6.39 12.49
CA ILE A 197 -4.35 5.33 11.56
C ILE A 197 -3.25 4.29 11.42
N LEU A 198 -1.98 4.74 11.26
CA LEU A 198 -0.83 3.83 11.19
C LEU A 198 -0.64 3.05 12.50
N ASP A 199 -0.74 3.73 13.64
CA ASP A 199 -0.61 3.09 14.94
C ASP A 199 -1.65 1.99 15.11
N ASN A 200 -2.91 2.24 14.72
CA ASN A 200 -3.96 1.23 14.77
C ASN A 200 -3.70 0.03 13.85
N PHE A 201 -3.04 0.25 12.68
CA PHE A 201 -2.69 -0.84 11.77
C PHE A 201 -1.49 -1.66 12.24
N ASN A 202 -0.66 -1.12 13.12
CA ASN A 202 0.61 -1.72 13.54
C ASN A 202 0.50 -2.51 14.84
N GLU A 203 -0.71 -2.80 15.30
CA GLU A 203 -0.94 -3.57 16.51
C GLU A 203 -2.21 -4.42 16.36
N SER A 204 -2.34 -5.41 17.21
CA SER A 204 -3.51 -6.29 17.27
C SER A 204 -4.23 -6.23 18.62
N TYR A 205 -3.79 -5.33 19.51
CA TYR A 205 -4.28 -5.27 20.90
C TYR A 205 -5.75 -4.85 20.98
N HIS A 206 -6.20 -3.96 20.09
CA HIS A 206 -7.59 -3.49 20.03
C HIS A 206 -8.57 -4.53 19.48
N LEU A 207 -8.10 -5.58 18.77
CA LEU A 207 -8.97 -6.55 18.10
C LEU A 207 -9.98 -7.22 19.02
N ASN A 208 -9.59 -7.48 20.26
CA ASN A 208 -10.48 -8.15 21.23
C ASN A 208 -11.58 -7.25 21.77
N THR A 209 -11.44 -5.95 21.66
CA THR A 209 -12.38 -4.95 22.18
C THR A 209 -13.16 -4.28 21.06
N VAL A 210 -12.45 -3.65 20.11
CA VAL A 210 -13.07 -2.89 19.01
C VAL A 210 -13.78 -3.81 18.03
N HIS A 211 -13.17 -4.95 17.67
CA HIS A 211 -13.76 -5.95 16.77
C HIS A 211 -14.58 -7.05 17.49
N ALA A 212 -14.82 -6.90 18.81
CA ALA A 212 -15.64 -7.84 19.56
C ALA A 212 -17.07 -8.03 19.00
N PRO A 213 -17.79 -6.99 18.53
CA PRO A 213 -19.08 -7.16 17.86
C PRO A 213 -18.99 -7.96 16.57
N GLU A 214 -17.93 -7.77 15.78
CA GLU A 214 -17.67 -8.55 14.58
C GLU A 214 -17.38 -10.00 14.92
N LYS A 215 -16.68 -10.28 16.01
CA LYS A 215 -16.50 -11.64 16.52
C LYS A 215 -17.83 -12.30 16.88
N ALA A 216 -18.78 -11.56 17.41
CA ALA A 216 -20.13 -12.09 17.70
C ALA A 216 -20.95 -12.37 16.43
N VAL A 217 -20.82 -11.53 15.42
CA VAL A 217 -21.46 -11.70 14.11
C VAL A 217 -20.71 -12.72 13.25
N THR A 218 -19.38 -12.73 13.34
CA THR A 218 -18.47 -13.60 12.59
C THR A 218 -18.21 -14.94 13.26
N LYS A 219 -18.71 -15.19 14.48
CA LYS A 219 -18.77 -16.56 15.03
C LYS A 219 -19.35 -17.57 14.03
N LYS A 220 -20.08 -17.07 13.03
CA LYS A 220 -20.57 -17.85 11.88
C LYS A 220 -19.69 -17.75 10.61
N ARG A 221 -18.72 -16.84 10.52
CA ARG A 221 -18.00 -16.53 9.25
C ARG A 221 -16.50 -16.32 9.36
N MET A 222 -15.94 -16.01 10.51
CA MET A 222 -14.50 -15.90 10.70
C MET A 222 -14.04 -16.66 11.95
N PRO A 223 -12.91 -17.34 11.86
CA PRO A 223 -12.40 -18.10 12.99
C PRO A 223 -12.00 -17.19 14.13
N SER A 224 -12.56 -17.43 15.30
CA SER A 224 -12.13 -16.82 16.55
C SER A 224 -10.75 -17.32 17.03
N GLY A 225 -9.97 -17.93 16.15
CA GLY A 225 -8.70 -18.57 16.47
C GLY A 225 -7.45 -17.80 16.08
N VAL A 226 -7.56 -16.53 15.65
CA VAL A 226 -6.37 -15.69 15.57
C VAL A 226 -5.92 -15.41 17.00
N ASP A 227 -4.84 -16.04 17.42
CA ASP A 227 -4.17 -15.67 18.66
C ASP A 227 -3.55 -14.28 18.43
N THR A 228 -4.26 -13.25 18.90
CA THR A 228 -3.80 -11.85 18.85
C THR A 228 -2.73 -11.56 19.92
N SER A 229 -2.29 -12.59 20.66
CA SER A 229 -1.20 -12.41 21.62
C SER A 229 0.10 -12.10 20.85
N TYR A 230 0.97 -11.32 21.50
CA TYR A 230 2.31 -11.05 20.95
C TYR A 230 3.17 -12.33 20.73
N LYS A 231 2.68 -13.50 21.18
CA LYS A 231 3.36 -14.79 21.00
C LYS A 231 3.20 -15.34 19.59
N SER A 232 2.07 -15.07 18.95
CA SER A 232 1.76 -15.48 17.58
C SER A 232 1.91 -14.34 16.57
N THR A 233 2.28 -13.15 17.03
CA THR A 233 2.50 -11.97 16.20
C THR A 233 3.98 -11.60 16.21
N GLN A 234 4.55 -11.41 15.02
CA GLN A 234 5.90 -10.90 14.83
C GLN A 234 5.80 -9.44 14.39
N PHE A 235 6.67 -8.60 14.96
CA PHE A 235 6.84 -7.21 14.57
C PHE A 235 8.27 -7.01 14.10
N ASP A 236 8.41 -6.45 12.93
CA ASP A 236 9.70 -6.17 12.31
C ASP A 236 9.76 -4.69 11.91
N LEU A 237 10.94 -4.11 12.00
CA LEU A 237 11.24 -2.74 11.60
C LEU A 237 12.40 -2.76 10.61
N SER A 238 12.30 -1.98 9.54
CA SER A 238 13.40 -1.76 8.62
C SER A 238 14.21 -0.52 9.02
N ASP A 239 15.45 -0.43 8.54
CA ASP A 239 16.33 0.71 8.79
C ASP A 239 15.79 2.01 8.13
N GLU A 240 14.98 1.86 7.08
CA GLU A 240 14.32 2.96 6.36
C GLU A 240 13.07 3.50 7.10
N GLY A 241 12.67 2.85 8.20
CA GLY A 241 11.53 3.27 9.02
C GLY A 241 10.20 2.64 8.63
N HIS A 242 10.19 1.67 7.72
CA HIS A 242 9.02 0.85 7.43
C HIS A 242 8.84 -0.23 8.47
N ASN A 243 7.61 -0.68 8.65
CA ASN A 243 7.38 -1.80 9.56
C ASN A 243 6.46 -2.87 8.95
N ARG A 244 6.51 -4.03 9.56
CA ARG A 244 5.71 -5.17 9.20
C ARG A 244 5.24 -5.90 10.44
N MET A 245 3.94 -6.18 10.48
CA MET A 245 3.35 -7.09 11.46
C MET A 245 2.92 -8.37 10.75
N ILE A 246 3.38 -9.52 11.21
CA ILE A 246 2.97 -10.83 10.71
C ILE A 246 2.11 -11.50 11.78
N MET A 247 0.88 -11.80 11.43
CA MET A 247 -0.02 -12.59 12.27
C MET A 247 -0.08 -14.01 11.73
N GLN A 248 0.39 -14.95 12.53
CA GLN A 248 0.34 -16.36 12.17
C GLN A 248 -1.11 -16.83 12.02
N ALA A 249 -1.38 -17.52 10.93
CA ALA A 249 -2.72 -18.05 10.71
C ALA A 249 -3.10 -19.14 11.69
N GLY A 250 -4.22 -18.90 12.37
CA GLY A 250 -4.94 -19.89 13.14
C GLY A 250 -6.43 -19.74 12.80
N TYR A 251 -6.82 -20.16 11.58
CA TYR A 251 -8.11 -19.82 10.98
C TYR A 251 -9.25 -20.78 11.31
N GLY A 252 -9.20 -21.42 12.45
CA GLY A 252 -10.29 -22.27 12.88
C GLY A 252 -10.95 -21.75 14.14
N PRO A 253 -12.16 -22.22 14.47
CA PRO A 253 -12.73 -22.07 15.80
C PRO A 253 -11.73 -22.56 16.85
N ALA A 254 -11.72 -21.91 18.02
CA ALA A 254 -10.80 -22.28 19.10
C ALA A 254 -10.84 -23.78 19.40
N ALA A 255 -12.03 -24.38 19.35
CA ALA A 255 -12.25 -25.82 19.53
C ALA A 255 -11.41 -26.70 18.57
N SER A 256 -11.11 -26.22 17.37
CA SER A 256 -10.27 -26.97 16.40
C SER A 256 -8.81 -27.11 16.84
N PHE A 257 -8.37 -26.31 17.80
CA PHE A 257 -6.99 -26.29 18.32
C PHE A 257 -6.87 -26.87 19.74
N GLU A 258 -7.97 -27.34 20.31
CA GLU A 258 -7.99 -28.03 21.57
C GLU A 258 -7.58 -29.51 21.45
N GLU A 259 -7.24 -30.15 22.54
CA GLU A 259 -6.92 -31.56 22.56
C GLU A 259 -8.13 -32.40 22.09
N GLY A 260 -7.94 -33.24 21.08
CA GLY A 260 -9.02 -33.99 20.45
C GLY A 260 -10.00 -33.17 19.59
N GLY A 261 -9.74 -31.87 19.41
CA GLY A 261 -10.61 -30.97 18.67
C GLY A 261 -10.79 -31.37 17.21
N VAL A 262 -12.03 -31.27 16.72
CA VAL A 262 -12.38 -31.52 15.31
C VAL A 262 -12.15 -30.22 14.53
N ILE A 263 -11.64 -30.33 13.31
CA ILE A 263 -11.47 -29.16 12.44
C ILE A 263 -12.83 -28.71 11.93
N GLU A 264 -13.26 -27.56 12.37
CA GLU A 264 -14.57 -26.97 12.02
C GLU A 264 -14.43 -25.89 10.95
N ASP A 265 -15.57 -25.50 10.37
CA ASP A 265 -15.63 -24.38 9.45
C ASP A 265 -15.33 -23.04 10.16
N PRO A 266 -14.64 -22.10 9.46
CA PRO A 266 -14.32 -22.12 8.03
C PRO A 266 -13.01 -22.84 7.66
N LEU A 267 -12.18 -23.29 8.64
CA LEU A 267 -10.91 -23.94 8.37
C LEU A 267 -11.11 -25.25 7.58
N ALA A 268 -12.11 -26.04 7.96
CA ALA A 268 -12.44 -27.27 7.26
C ALA A 268 -12.78 -27.04 5.77
N THR A 269 -13.51 -25.97 5.46
CA THR A 269 -13.81 -25.56 4.10
C THR A 269 -12.55 -25.18 3.33
N VAL A 270 -11.69 -24.34 3.92
CA VAL A 270 -10.39 -23.98 3.30
C VAL A 270 -9.55 -25.24 3.01
N MET A 271 -9.51 -26.19 3.94
CA MET A 271 -8.76 -27.42 3.75
C MET A 271 -9.31 -28.25 2.58
N ARG A 272 -10.63 -28.43 2.50
CA ARG A 272 -11.29 -29.14 1.41
C ARG A 272 -11.03 -28.47 0.05
N ASP A 273 -11.07 -27.16 0.01
CA ASP A 273 -10.75 -26.38 -1.20
C ASP A 273 -9.32 -26.67 -1.71
N TRP A 274 -8.42 -26.97 -0.80
CA TRP A 274 -7.05 -27.35 -1.13
C TRP A 274 -6.80 -28.86 -1.13
N GLU A 275 -7.87 -29.67 -1.30
CA GLU A 275 -7.81 -31.13 -1.40
C GLU A 275 -7.24 -31.82 -0.16
N ILE A 276 -7.44 -31.20 1.02
CA ILE A 276 -7.03 -31.74 2.31
C ILE A 276 -8.28 -32.23 3.06
N ASP A 277 -8.29 -33.48 3.51
CA ASP A 277 -9.35 -33.99 4.37
C ASP A 277 -9.17 -33.49 5.81
N PRO A 278 -10.09 -32.65 6.35
CA PRO A 278 -9.99 -32.14 7.71
C PRO A 278 -10.02 -33.20 8.79
N ASN A 279 -10.66 -34.37 8.52
CA ASN A 279 -10.78 -35.45 9.49
C ASN A 279 -9.42 -36.03 9.90
N ASN A 280 -8.44 -35.96 8.99
CA ASN A 280 -7.07 -36.42 9.28
C ASN A 280 -6.33 -35.54 10.28
N PHE A 281 -6.93 -34.43 10.71
CA PHE A 281 -6.31 -33.44 11.61
C PHE A 281 -7.04 -33.30 12.97
N THR A 282 -7.95 -34.20 13.29
CA THR A 282 -8.59 -34.25 14.60
C THR A 282 -7.53 -34.29 15.71
N GLY A 283 -7.60 -33.37 16.68
CA GLY A 283 -6.59 -33.18 17.73
C GLY A 283 -5.25 -32.60 17.26
N ARG A 284 -5.15 -32.20 15.99
CA ARG A 284 -3.93 -31.72 15.36
C ARG A 284 -4.15 -30.39 14.62
N GLY A 285 -4.97 -29.50 15.16
CA GLY A 285 -5.36 -28.25 14.52
C GLY A 285 -4.17 -27.39 14.08
N PHE A 286 -3.09 -27.35 14.87
CA PHE A 286 -1.89 -26.58 14.53
C PHE A 286 -1.13 -27.09 13.30
N ASP A 287 -1.27 -28.37 12.95
CA ASP A 287 -0.61 -28.96 11.77
C ASP A 287 -1.30 -28.55 10.45
N THR A 288 -2.53 -28.05 10.53
CA THR A 288 -3.33 -27.64 9.35
C THR A 288 -2.65 -26.53 8.57
N ARG A 289 -1.96 -25.59 9.24
CA ARG A 289 -1.24 -24.49 8.62
C ARG A 289 -0.18 -25.01 7.62
N GLU A 290 0.68 -25.93 8.07
CA GLU A 290 1.72 -26.51 7.21
C GLU A 290 1.12 -27.36 6.09
N ALA A 291 0.04 -28.09 6.38
CA ALA A 291 -0.66 -28.88 5.37
C ALA A 291 -1.23 -27.98 4.25
N ILE A 292 -1.83 -26.85 4.61
CA ILE A 292 -2.35 -25.87 3.65
C ILE A 292 -1.19 -25.24 2.83
N GLN A 293 -0.08 -24.89 3.46
CA GLN A 293 1.10 -24.38 2.75
C GLN A 293 1.60 -25.37 1.70
N LYS A 294 1.75 -26.63 2.05
CA LYS A 294 2.16 -27.71 1.14
C LYS A 294 1.17 -27.90 -0.01
N ALA A 295 -0.11 -27.88 0.29
CA ALA A 295 -1.16 -28.03 -0.72
C ALA A 295 -1.17 -26.84 -1.69
N LYS A 296 -1.10 -25.60 -1.18
CA LYS A 296 -1.03 -24.39 -1.99
C LYS A 296 0.21 -24.38 -2.88
N ARG A 297 1.35 -24.79 -2.36
CA ARG A 297 2.60 -24.92 -3.12
C ARG A 297 2.44 -25.90 -4.28
N LYS A 298 1.81 -27.05 -4.04
CA LYS A 298 1.62 -28.12 -5.03
C LYS A 298 0.53 -27.81 -6.05
N LEU A 299 -0.59 -27.29 -5.61
CA LEU A 299 -1.80 -27.13 -6.43
C LEU A 299 -1.96 -25.71 -6.98
N GLY A 300 -1.41 -24.71 -6.31
CA GLY A 300 -1.57 -23.31 -6.70
C GLY A 300 -1.17 -23.04 -8.15
N PRO A 301 0.03 -23.39 -8.60
CA PRO A 301 0.45 -23.17 -9.98
C PRO A 301 -0.48 -23.82 -10.99
N LYS A 302 -1.00 -25.03 -10.70
CA LYS A 302 -1.96 -25.75 -11.56
C LYS A 302 -3.32 -25.07 -11.63
N ARG A 303 -3.66 -24.25 -10.63
CA ARG A 303 -4.89 -23.46 -10.54
C ARG A 303 -4.73 -22.02 -11.04
N GLY A 304 -3.56 -21.70 -11.62
CA GLY A 304 -3.26 -20.37 -12.15
C GLY A 304 -2.56 -19.41 -11.18
N TYR A 305 -2.27 -19.83 -9.94
CA TYR A 305 -1.52 -19.05 -8.95
C TYR A 305 -0.02 -19.27 -9.11
N THR A 306 0.53 -18.94 -10.27
CA THR A 306 1.95 -19.20 -10.60
C THR A 306 2.92 -18.52 -9.65
N HIS A 307 2.55 -17.36 -9.13
CA HIS A 307 3.34 -16.61 -8.16
C HIS A 307 3.55 -17.34 -6.83
N TYR A 308 2.71 -18.35 -6.50
CA TYR A 308 2.89 -19.13 -5.26
C TYR A 308 4.22 -19.84 -5.19
N GLU A 309 4.87 -20.11 -6.31
CA GLU A 309 6.23 -20.70 -6.35
C GLU A 309 7.29 -19.76 -5.76
N ASN A 310 7.07 -18.45 -5.84
CA ASN A 310 7.99 -17.42 -5.39
C ASN A 310 7.73 -16.92 -3.96
N LEU A 311 6.55 -17.25 -3.39
CA LEU A 311 6.20 -16.86 -2.03
C LEU A 311 6.89 -17.74 -0.99
N HIS A 312 7.23 -17.18 0.16
CA HIS A 312 7.58 -17.98 1.34
C HIS A 312 6.35 -18.71 1.88
N ASP A 313 6.55 -19.79 2.62
CA ASP A 313 5.45 -20.59 3.13
C ASP A 313 4.51 -19.79 4.03
N GLU A 314 5.05 -18.90 4.85
CA GLU A 314 4.27 -18.00 5.69
C GLU A 314 3.37 -17.07 4.87
N GLN A 315 3.86 -16.57 3.73
CA GLN A 315 3.08 -15.71 2.83
C GLN A 315 1.88 -16.47 2.20
N LEU A 316 1.93 -17.78 2.14
CA LEU A 316 0.80 -18.60 1.66
C LEU A 316 -0.33 -18.72 2.68
N THR A 317 -0.09 -18.46 3.96
CA THR A 317 -1.07 -18.69 5.04
C THR A 317 -1.24 -17.52 5.98
N ASP A 318 -0.24 -16.73 6.28
CA ASP A 318 -0.28 -15.73 7.32
C ASP A 318 -0.74 -14.36 6.81
N ALA A 319 -1.20 -13.52 7.71
CA ALA A 319 -1.53 -12.14 7.40
C ALA A 319 -0.30 -11.25 7.59
N PHE A 320 0.05 -10.52 6.55
CA PHE A 320 1.15 -9.57 6.54
C PHE A 320 0.59 -8.16 6.47
N HIS A 321 0.80 -7.38 7.53
CA HIS A 321 0.49 -5.96 7.53
C HIS A 321 1.79 -5.19 7.34
N TYR A 322 1.89 -4.45 6.25
CA TYR A 322 3.01 -3.56 5.99
C TYR A 322 2.59 -2.13 6.20
N THR A 323 3.42 -1.35 6.85
CA THR A 323 3.32 0.09 6.87
C THR A 323 4.56 0.67 6.19
N LEU A 324 4.32 1.30 5.07
CA LEU A 324 5.32 2.03 4.31
C LEU A 324 5.21 3.49 4.73
N PHE A 325 6.13 3.87 5.60
CA PHE A 325 6.16 5.22 6.14
C PHE A 325 6.30 6.25 5.01
N PRO A 326 5.56 7.36 5.00
CA PRO A 326 4.58 7.73 6.02
C PRO A 326 3.11 7.51 5.63
N ASN A 327 2.77 7.25 4.36
CA ASN A 327 1.39 7.43 3.90
C ASN A 327 0.70 6.17 3.37
N PHE A 328 1.27 4.99 3.58
CA PHE A 328 0.68 3.78 3.04
C PHE A 328 0.72 2.62 4.04
N ALA A 329 -0.42 1.98 4.22
CA ALA A 329 -0.52 0.72 4.93
C ALA A 329 -1.31 -0.30 4.09
N VAL A 330 -0.89 -1.56 4.14
CA VAL A 330 -1.53 -2.63 3.39
C VAL A 330 -1.50 -3.94 4.16
N SER A 331 -2.60 -4.67 4.09
CA SER A 331 -2.69 -6.04 4.59
C SER A 331 -2.69 -7.00 3.42
N LEU A 332 -1.66 -7.84 3.34
CA LEU A 332 -1.53 -8.89 2.36
C LEU A 332 -1.90 -10.23 3.00
N CYS A 333 -2.95 -10.87 2.51
CA CYS A 333 -3.43 -12.15 3.01
C CYS A 333 -3.72 -13.07 1.83
N CYS A 334 -2.92 -14.09 1.61
CA CYS A 334 -3.18 -15.11 0.58
C CYS A 334 -4.16 -16.19 1.02
N LEU A 335 -5.04 -15.86 1.96
CA LEU A 335 -5.63 -16.89 2.80
C LEU A 335 -7.07 -17.22 2.58
N LEU A 336 -7.87 -16.26 2.33
CA LEU A 336 -9.27 -16.45 2.70
C LEU A 336 -10.16 -16.97 1.59
N TYR A 337 -9.80 -16.86 0.32
CA TYR A 337 -10.70 -17.33 -0.73
C TYR A 337 -9.95 -17.80 -1.99
N THR A 338 -10.46 -18.84 -2.57
CA THR A 338 -10.02 -19.64 -3.71
C THR A 338 -10.15 -18.97 -5.07
N SER A 339 -10.39 -17.67 -5.10
CA SER A 339 -10.45 -16.90 -6.34
C SER A 339 -9.35 -15.85 -6.32
N PRO A 340 -8.70 -15.54 -7.45
CA PRO A 340 -7.89 -14.33 -7.59
C PRO A 340 -8.82 -13.11 -7.52
N SER A 341 -9.46 -12.94 -6.36
CA SER A 341 -10.33 -11.81 -6.10
C SER A 341 -9.51 -10.69 -5.50
N PRO A 342 -9.66 -9.47 -5.99
CA PRO A 342 -9.07 -8.26 -5.37
C PRO A 342 -9.54 -8.02 -3.92
N ARG A 343 -10.35 -8.90 -3.35
CA ARG A 343 -10.85 -8.81 -1.97
C ARG A 343 -9.80 -9.04 -0.89
N ASP A 344 -8.63 -9.55 -1.27
CA ASP A 344 -7.60 -9.97 -0.29
C ASP A 344 -6.60 -8.86 0.04
N ALA A 345 -6.67 -7.71 -0.61
CA ALA A 345 -5.85 -6.56 -0.32
C ALA A 345 -6.72 -5.39 0.15
N THR A 346 -6.64 -5.07 1.43
CA THR A 346 -7.22 -3.82 1.94
C THR A 346 -6.17 -2.73 1.80
N LEU A 347 -6.30 -1.91 0.76
CA LEU A 347 -5.47 -0.74 0.56
C LEU A 347 -6.13 0.44 1.26
N SER A 348 -5.51 0.98 2.28
CA SER A 348 -5.94 2.23 2.88
C SER A 348 -5.02 3.35 2.43
N ARG A 349 -5.60 4.37 1.82
CA ARG A 349 -4.95 5.61 1.48
C ARG A 349 -5.28 6.63 2.56
N MET A 350 -4.27 7.26 3.12
CA MET A 350 -4.48 8.25 4.14
C MET A 350 -4.67 9.63 3.53
N PRO A 351 -5.72 10.36 3.90
CA PRO A 351 -5.84 11.75 3.53
C PRO A 351 -4.77 12.57 4.26
N SER A 352 -4.17 13.48 3.52
CA SER A 352 -3.39 14.57 4.07
C SER A 352 -4.34 15.56 4.71
N SER A 353 -4.25 15.83 5.96
CA SER A 353 -4.85 17.00 6.59
C SER A 353 -4.10 17.43 7.80
#